data_68cdeadbee94c9b8de57b8366c940031
#
_entry.id   68cdeadbee94c9b8de57b8366c940031
#
_cell.length_a   1.000
_cell.length_b   1.000
_cell.length_c   1.000
_cell.angle_alpha   90.00
_cell.angle_beta   90.00
_cell.angle_gamma   90.00
#
_symmetry.space_group_name_H-M   'P 1'
#
loop_
_entity.id
_entity.type
_entity.pdbx_description
1 polymer ?
#
loop_
_entity_poly.entity_id
_entity_poly.type
_entity_poly.pdbx_seq_one_letter_code
_entity_poly.pdbx_strand_id
1 'polypeptide(L)'
;MSYTFDKFSDEKDFDFELNKQKFIDNMDMLKTMSVQEQTLYKKWQEFNKSDKLRSKADKLDQVQQQMWTPTDLSDKEKTIQEIQDLEPIVEHTTDNETWTLLRQGISSMEFVANPGRNQKYFVKDKKTNKYLGVICMGSDVVSIKVRDAFLGWTKENKLDDAKLQHTAIGTSIIATQPL
;
A
#
# COMPACT_ATOMS: atom_id res chain seq x y z
N MET A 1 0.75 27.36 20.34
CA MET A 1 2.05 26.81 19.92
C MET A 1 2.13 26.88 18.42
N SER A 2 2.92 27.80 17.90
CA SER A 2 3.15 27.97 16.45
C SER A 2 4.12 26.86 16.01
N TYR A 3 3.68 25.94 15.19
CA TYR A 3 4.55 25.00 14.50
C TYR A 3 5.14 25.72 13.30
N THR A 4 6.35 26.21 13.44
CA THR A 4 7.15 26.68 12.32
C THR A 4 7.67 25.48 11.53
N PHE A 5 7.39 25.46 10.24
CA PHE A 5 7.80 24.45 9.26
C PHE A 5 9.30 24.55 8.87
N ASP A 6 10.16 25.03 9.76
CA ASP A 6 11.56 25.34 9.46
C ASP A 6 12.55 24.20 9.77
N LYS A 7 12.17 22.93 9.52
CA LYS A 7 13.09 21.78 9.67
C LYS A 7 13.14 20.82 8.49
N PHE A 8 13.03 21.33 7.27
CA PHE A 8 13.32 20.55 6.05
C PHE A 8 14.48 21.15 5.24
N SER A 9 15.48 21.71 5.90
CA SER A 9 16.60 22.39 5.23
C SER A 9 17.82 21.51 4.93
N ASP A 10 17.75 20.19 5.08
CA ASP A 10 18.87 19.28 4.78
C ASP A 10 18.56 18.20 3.74
N GLU A 11 17.42 18.22 3.09
CA GLU A 11 17.23 17.46 1.86
C GLU A 11 17.72 18.30 0.69
N LYS A 12 18.60 17.69 -0.13
CA LYS A 12 19.06 18.19 -1.43
C LYS A 12 17.97 19.00 -2.10
N ASP A 13 18.26 20.25 -2.42
CA ASP A 13 17.34 21.19 -3.05
C ASP A 13 16.45 20.45 -4.06
N PHE A 14 15.20 20.22 -3.67
CA PHE A 14 14.20 19.63 -4.55
C PHE A 14 13.87 20.70 -5.58
N ASP A 15 14.55 20.65 -6.71
CA ASP A 15 14.29 21.55 -7.82
C ASP A 15 12.90 21.25 -8.40
N PHE A 16 11.92 21.99 -7.85
CA PHE A 16 10.51 21.82 -8.21
C PHE A 16 10.29 22.09 -9.71
N GLU A 17 10.94 23.10 -10.26
CA GLU A 17 10.76 23.45 -11.69
C GLU A 17 11.38 22.39 -12.60
N LEU A 18 12.55 21.85 -12.25
CA LEU A 18 13.16 20.74 -12.98
C LEU A 18 12.28 19.48 -12.96
N ASN A 19 11.74 19.14 -11.80
CA ASN A 19 10.89 17.95 -11.67
C ASN A 19 9.53 18.14 -12.35
N LYS A 20 8.96 19.33 -12.29
CA LYS A 20 7.76 19.71 -13.03
C LYS A 20 7.99 19.61 -14.55
N GLN A 21 9.12 20.11 -15.05
CA GLN A 21 9.45 20.03 -16.46
C GLN A 21 9.60 18.57 -16.89
N LYS A 22 10.35 17.75 -16.14
CA LYS A 22 10.46 16.30 -16.41
C LYS A 22 9.11 15.59 -16.44
N PHE A 23 8.19 15.97 -15.54
CA PHE A 23 6.84 15.41 -15.55
C PHE A 23 6.07 15.78 -16.81
N ILE A 24 6.13 17.08 -17.22
CA ILE A 24 5.48 17.56 -18.44
C ILE A 24 6.06 16.82 -19.66
N ASP A 25 7.39 16.74 -19.78
CA ASP A 25 8.08 16.07 -20.89
C ASP A 25 7.68 14.58 -20.98
N ASN A 26 7.61 13.88 -19.83
CA ASN A 26 7.14 12.50 -19.77
C ASN A 26 5.67 12.35 -20.20
N MET A 27 4.81 13.27 -19.76
CA MET A 27 3.39 13.26 -20.16
C MET A 27 3.22 13.52 -21.66
N ASP A 28 3.99 14.42 -22.23
CA ASP A 28 3.94 14.72 -23.65
C ASP A 28 4.51 13.56 -24.49
N MET A 29 5.58 12.93 -24.02
CA MET A 29 6.09 11.70 -24.62
C MET A 29 5.02 10.59 -24.64
N LEU A 30 4.32 10.37 -23.52
CA LEU A 30 3.27 9.35 -23.44
C LEU A 30 2.09 9.65 -24.38
N LYS A 31 1.71 10.92 -24.55
CA LYS A 31 0.65 11.35 -25.47
C LYS A 31 1.01 11.12 -26.94
N THR A 32 2.29 11.24 -27.28
CA THR A 32 2.80 11.07 -28.66
C THR A 32 3.08 9.63 -29.04
N MET A 33 3.12 8.71 -28.04
CA MET A 33 3.32 7.28 -28.28
C MET A 33 2.20 6.67 -29.13
N SER A 34 2.57 5.94 -30.14
CA SER A 34 1.66 5.06 -30.88
C SER A 34 1.14 3.93 -29.99
N VAL A 35 0.05 3.28 -30.37
CA VAL A 35 -0.52 2.13 -29.65
C VAL A 35 0.50 1.00 -29.48
N GLN A 36 1.36 0.80 -30.47
CA GLN A 36 2.42 -0.22 -30.42
C GLN A 36 3.49 0.13 -29.39
N GLU A 37 3.94 1.38 -29.35
CA GLU A 37 4.92 1.86 -28.37
C GLU A 37 4.35 1.82 -26.96
N GLN A 38 3.09 2.21 -26.76
CA GLN A 38 2.41 2.07 -25.47
C GLN A 38 2.35 0.62 -24.99
N THR A 39 2.11 -0.31 -25.91
CA THR A 39 2.08 -1.75 -25.62
C THR A 39 3.47 -2.26 -25.21
N LEU A 40 4.51 -1.84 -25.92
CA LEU A 40 5.90 -2.18 -25.59
C LEU A 40 6.32 -1.59 -24.25
N TYR A 41 5.95 -0.35 -23.97
CA TYR A 41 6.23 0.31 -22.68
C TYR A 41 5.59 -0.42 -21.50
N LYS A 42 4.33 -0.85 -21.63
CA LYS A 42 3.64 -1.66 -20.62
C LYS A 42 4.35 -2.99 -20.37
N LYS A 43 4.71 -3.71 -21.43
CA LYS A 43 5.47 -4.97 -21.31
C LYS A 43 6.82 -4.78 -20.63
N TRP A 44 7.51 -3.67 -20.93
CA TRP A 44 8.77 -3.34 -20.28
C TRP A 44 8.60 -3.03 -18.79
N GLN A 45 7.53 -2.32 -18.41
CA GLN A 45 7.20 -2.09 -17.00
C GLN A 45 6.89 -3.40 -16.26
N GLU A 46 6.14 -4.31 -16.87
CA GLU A 46 5.85 -5.63 -16.31
C GLU A 46 7.13 -6.46 -16.14
N PHE A 47 8.01 -6.43 -17.12
CA PHE A 47 9.31 -7.10 -17.06
C PHE A 47 10.17 -6.55 -15.89
N ASN A 48 10.28 -5.24 -15.76
CA ASN A 48 11.03 -4.61 -14.68
C ASN A 48 10.46 -4.94 -13.29
N LYS A 49 9.14 -5.05 -13.17
CA LYS A 49 8.48 -5.48 -11.94
C LYS A 49 8.86 -6.92 -11.60
N SER A 50 8.82 -7.81 -12.57
CA SER A 50 9.20 -9.22 -12.40
C SER A 50 10.68 -9.38 -12.02
N ASP A 51 11.56 -8.59 -12.62
CA ASP A 51 12.99 -8.62 -12.33
C ASP A 51 13.30 -8.15 -10.90
N LYS A 52 12.63 -7.10 -10.44
CA LYS A 52 12.71 -6.64 -9.04
C LYS A 52 12.23 -7.68 -8.04
N LEU A 53 11.22 -8.48 -8.40
CA LEU A 53 10.75 -9.58 -7.55
C LEU A 53 11.75 -10.74 -7.55
N ARG A 54 12.36 -11.06 -8.70
CA ARG A 54 13.39 -12.10 -8.81
C ARG A 54 14.60 -11.80 -7.95
N SER A 55 15.06 -10.55 -7.90
CA SER A 55 16.19 -10.14 -7.05
C SER A 55 15.91 -10.31 -5.55
N LYS A 56 14.67 -10.56 -5.17
CA LYS A 56 14.21 -10.78 -3.78
C LYS A 56 13.61 -12.18 -3.57
N ALA A 57 13.85 -13.11 -4.50
CA ALA A 57 13.21 -14.43 -4.49
C ALA A 57 13.40 -15.15 -3.15
N ASP A 58 14.62 -15.19 -2.62
CA ASP A 58 14.92 -15.87 -1.33
C ASP A 58 14.10 -15.30 -0.17
N LYS A 59 13.94 -13.98 -0.12
CA LYS A 59 13.13 -13.33 0.91
C LYS A 59 11.64 -13.57 0.69
N LEU A 60 11.21 -13.60 -0.57
CA LEU A 60 9.82 -13.89 -0.92
C LEU A 60 9.45 -15.31 -0.49
N ASP A 61 10.33 -16.29 -0.73
CA ASP A 61 10.16 -17.67 -0.29
C ASP A 61 10.06 -17.78 1.23
N GLN A 62 10.93 -17.08 1.97
CA GLN A 62 10.86 -17.03 3.44
C GLN A 62 9.54 -16.44 3.94
N VAL A 63 9.09 -15.36 3.33
CA VAL A 63 7.82 -14.71 3.68
C VAL A 63 6.63 -15.60 3.33
N GLN A 64 6.68 -16.29 2.20
CA GLN A 64 5.65 -17.23 1.76
C GLN A 64 5.49 -18.40 2.72
N GLN A 65 6.58 -18.95 3.26
CA GLN A 65 6.56 -20.00 4.27
C GLN A 65 5.93 -19.55 5.60
N GLN A 66 5.95 -18.25 5.86
CA GLN A 66 5.32 -17.66 7.04
C GLN A 66 3.84 -17.28 6.82
N MET A 67 3.31 -17.46 5.61
CA MET A 67 1.89 -17.27 5.36
C MET A 67 1.09 -18.45 5.91
N TRP A 68 -0.05 -18.17 6.49
CA TRP A 68 -0.96 -19.23 6.93
C TRP A 68 -1.59 -19.91 5.71
N THR A 69 -1.62 -21.21 5.73
CA THR A 69 -2.31 -22.03 4.71
C THR A 69 -3.00 -23.16 5.41
N PRO A 70 -4.18 -23.60 4.95
CA PRO A 70 -4.81 -24.81 5.42
C PRO A 70 -3.88 -26.03 5.23
N THR A 71 -4.00 -27.01 6.10
CA THR A 71 -3.17 -28.22 6.02
C THR A 71 -3.53 -29.11 4.83
N ASP A 72 -4.80 -29.11 4.42
CA ASP A 72 -5.29 -29.90 3.28
C ASP A 72 -6.46 -29.17 2.61
N LEU A 73 -6.19 -28.51 1.49
CA LEU A 73 -7.21 -27.83 0.68
C LEU A 73 -8.22 -28.76 0.01
N SER A 74 -7.93 -30.05 -0.10
CA SER A 74 -8.85 -31.03 -0.67
C SER A 74 -9.94 -31.46 0.32
N ASP A 75 -9.66 -31.34 1.64
CA ASP A 75 -10.62 -31.60 2.70
C ASP A 75 -11.33 -30.30 3.11
N LYS A 76 -12.51 -30.11 2.54
CA LYS A 76 -13.30 -28.90 2.75
C LYS A 76 -13.75 -28.74 4.22
N GLU A 77 -14.15 -29.82 4.88
CA GLU A 77 -14.65 -29.75 6.26
C GLU A 77 -13.52 -29.37 7.21
N LYS A 78 -12.36 -30.01 7.05
CA LYS A 78 -11.16 -29.69 7.82
C LYS A 78 -10.70 -28.25 7.56
N THR A 79 -10.68 -27.81 6.32
CA THR A 79 -10.32 -26.42 5.98
C THR A 79 -11.26 -25.42 6.66
N ILE A 80 -12.57 -25.65 6.66
CA ILE A 80 -13.54 -24.78 7.34
C ILE A 80 -13.28 -24.76 8.84
N GLN A 81 -13.02 -25.91 9.45
CA GLN A 81 -12.70 -25.99 10.88
C GLN A 81 -11.42 -25.21 11.20
N GLU A 82 -10.36 -25.39 10.43
CA GLU A 82 -9.09 -24.65 10.60
C GLU A 82 -9.28 -23.13 10.48
N ILE A 83 -10.13 -22.68 9.54
CA ILE A 83 -10.48 -21.25 9.40
C ILE A 83 -11.26 -20.74 10.62
N GLN A 84 -12.20 -21.51 11.14
CA GLN A 84 -12.99 -21.14 12.34
C GLN A 84 -12.13 -21.08 13.61
N ASP A 85 -11.06 -21.86 13.66
CA ASP A 85 -10.14 -21.91 14.79
C ASP A 85 -9.07 -20.80 14.78
N LEU A 86 -9.03 -19.98 13.74
CA LEU A 86 -8.12 -18.83 13.66
C LEU A 86 -8.44 -17.79 14.74
N GLU A 87 -7.39 -17.23 15.32
CA GLU A 87 -7.46 -16.09 16.25
C GLU A 87 -6.70 -14.87 15.65
N PRO A 88 -7.35 -14.12 14.73
CA PRO A 88 -6.68 -13.00 14.08
C PRO A 88 -6.31 -11.90 15.07
N ILE A 89 -5.06 -11.45 15.00
CA ILE A 89 -4.56 -10.27 15.73
C ILE A 89 -3.97 -9.28 14.72
N VAL A 90 -4.04 -7.99 15.05
CA VAL A 90 -3.48 -6.92 14.24
C VAL A 90 -2.28 -6.34 14.97
N GLU A 91 -1.11 -6.37 14.32
CA GLU A 91 0.14 -5.86 14.86
C GLU A 91 0.66 -4.71 14.00
N HIS A 92 0.94 -3.57 14.63
CA HIS A 92 1.64 -2.48 13.95
C HIS A 92 3.05 -2.90 13.60
N THR A 93 3.51 -2.55 12.39
CA THR A 93 4.85 -2.90 11.94
C THR A 93 5.62 -1.73 11.37
N THR A 94 6.92 -1.73 11.63
CA THR A 94 7.92 -0.88 10.97
C THR A 94 8.73 -1.65 9.93
N ASP A 95 8.54 -2.97 9.83
CA ASP A 95 9.16 -3.82 8.81
C ASP A 95 8.48 -3.58 7.45
N ASN A 96 8.96 -2.55 6.79
CA ASN A 96 8.46 -2.14 5.48
C ASN A 96 8.80 -3.15 4.37
N GLU A 97 9.87 -3.90 4.53
CA GLU A 97 10.32 -4.85 3.52
C GLU A 97 9.39 -6.06 3.46
N THR A 98 9.22 -6.75 4.58
CA THR A 98 8.31 -7.90 4.68
C THR A 98 6.88 -7.51 4.32
N TRP A 99 6.40 -6.37 4.82
CA TRP A 99 5.07 -5.88 4.48
C TRP A 99 4.88 -5.66 2.98
N THR A 100 5.89 -5.07 2.32
CA THR A 100 5.83 -4.79 0.87
C THR A 100 5.90 -6.08 0.07
N LEU A 101 6.73 -7.05 0.48
CA LEU A 101 6.83 -8.36 -0.18
C LEU A 101 5.53 -9.14 -0.08
N LEU A 102 4.92 -9.23 1.11
CA LEU A 102 3.60 -9.83 1.29
C LEU A 102 2.58 -9.19 0.37
N ARG A 103 2.48 -7.85 0.43
CA ARG A 103 1.51 -7.13 -0.40
C ARG A 103 1.72 -7.35 -1.89
N GLN A 104 2.96 -7.35 -2.37
CA GLN A 104 3.27 -7.56 -3.78
C GLN A 104 3.00 -9.00 -4.22
N GLY A 105 3.19 -9.98 -3.34
CA GLY A 105 2.94 -11.39 -3.62
C GLY A 105 1.46 -11.73 -3.71
N ILE A 106 0.61 -11.08 -2.92
CA ILE A 106 -0.82 -11.43 -2.80
C ILE A 106 -1.76 -10.48 -3.53
N SER A 107 -1.32 -9.27 -3.89
CA SER A 107 -2.16 -8.27 -4.54
C SER A 107 -1.96 -8.22 -6.04
N SER A 108 -3.05 -8.28 -6.77
CA SER A 108 -3.08 -8.00 -8.22
C SER A 108 -2.98 -6.51 -8.55
N MET A 109 -3.24 -5.63 -7.55
CA MET A 109 -3.22 -4.18 -7.76
C MET A 109 -1.84 -3.60 -7.49
N GLU A 110 -1.42 -2.65 -8.31
CA GLU A 110 -0.23 -1.86 -8.04
C GLU A 110 -0.36 -1.06 -6.75
N PHE A 111 0.75 -0.99 -6.01
CA PHE A 111 0.85 -0.13 -4.84
C PHE A 111 1.45 1.21 -5.25
N VAL A 112 0.63 2.23 -5.14
CA VAL A 112 1.10 3.61 -5.21
C VAL A 112 1.18 4.11 -3.77
N ALA A 113 2.37 4.53 -3.36
CA ALA A 113 2.55 5.14 -2.04
C ALA A 113 1.76 6.45 -1.99
N ASN A 114 0.84 6.57 -1.03
CA ASN A 114 0.15 7.83 -0.80
C ASN A 114 1.09 8.78 -0.06
N PRO A 115 1.09 10.07 -0.42
CA PRO A 115 1.83 11.07 0.35
C PRO A 115 1.23 11.17 1.76
N GLY A 116 2.08 11.52 2.74
CA GLY A 116 1.68 11.69 4.12
C GLY A 116 1.96 10.47 5.01
N ARG A 117 1.24 10.38 6.12
CA ARG A 117 1.42 9.31 7.09
C ARG A 117 0.89 8.00 6.54
N ASN A 118 1.67 6.93 6.71
CA ASN A 118 1.27 5.57 6.40
C ASN A 118 1.57 4.70 7.62
N GLN A 119 0.55 4.01 8.11
CA GLN A 119 0.66 3.04 9.19
C GLN A 119 0.40 1.66 8.60
N LYS A 120 1.34 0.77 8.78
CA LYS A 120 1.31 -0.58 8.24
C LYS A 120 1.10 -1.58 9.37
N TYR A 121 0.29 -2.58 9.08
CA TYR A 121 -0.04 -3.63 10.04
C TYR A 121 0.05 -4.98 9.35
N PHE A 122 0.50 -5.97 10.10
CA PHE A 122 0.28 -7.37 9.80
C PHE A 122 -1.00 -7.86 10.49
N VAL A 123 -1.74 -8.68 9.78
CA VAL A 123 -2.77 -9.51 10.40
C VAL A 123 -2.18 -10.91 10.51
N LYS A 124 -2.14 -11.45 11.72
CA LYS A 124 -1.54 -12.75 12.01
C LYS A 124 -2.52 -13.61 12.78
N ASP A 125 -2.38 -14.92 12.64
CA ASP A 125 -3.02 -15.84 13.58
C ASP A 125 -2.21 -15.89 14.88
N LYS A 126 -2.87 -15.64 16.00
CA LYS A 126 -2.24 -15.61 17.34
C LYS A 126 -1.61 -16.94 17.73
N LYS A 127 -2.18 -18.07 17.30
CA LYS A 127 -1.72 -19.41 17.67
C LYS A 127 -0.46 -19.82 16.92
N THR A 128 -0.44 -19.56 15.62
CA THR A 128 0.64 -20.01 14.73
C THR A 128 1.66 -18.92 14.44
N ASN A 129 1.35 -17.67 14.74
CA ASN A 129 2.09 -16.45 14.38
C ASN A 129 2.30 -16.29 12.87
N LYS A 130 1.50 -16.96 12.04
CA LYS A 130 1.56 -16.88 10.59
C LYS A 130 0.74 -15.71 10.07
N TYR A 131 1.17 -15.15 8.94
CA TYR A 131 0.48 -14.02 8.30
C TYR A 131 -0.84 -14.45 7.68
N LEU A 132 -1.90 -13.72 8.00
CA LEU A 132 -3.23 -13.83 7.42
C LEU A 132 -3.53 -12.70 6.44
N GLY A 133 -2.80 -11.59 6.53
CA GLY A 133 -3.03 -10.45 5.68
C GLY A 133 -2.18 -9.24 6.05
N VAL A 134 -2.40 -8.17 5.29
CA VAL A 134 -1.76 -6.87 5.50
C VAL A 134 -2.78 -5.75 5.45
N ILE A 135 -2.59 -4.75 6.30
CA ILE A 135 -3.40 -3.53 6.32
C ILE A 135 -2.46 -2.33 6.22
N CYS A 136 -2.86 -1.33 5.44
CA CYS A 136 -2.23 -0.02 5.44
C CYS A 136 -3.29 1.05 5.62
N MET A 137 -3.07 1.93 6.59
CA MET A 137 -3.86 3.13 6.82
C MET A 137 -3.03 4.34 6.41
N GLY A 138 -3.57 5.15 5.51
CA GLY A 138 -2.92 6.36 5.03
C GLY A 138 -3.59 7.63 5.52
N SER A 139 -2.93 8.78 5.36
CA SER A 139 -3.54 10.08 5.56
C SER A 139 -4.77 10.23 4.68
N ASP A 140 -5.80 10.85 5.22
CA ASP A 140 -7.04 11.07 4.50
C ASP A 140 -6.88 12.12 3.38
N VAL A 141 -7.73 12.04 2.38
CA VAL A 141 -7.77 12.98 1.25
C VAL A 141 -8.42 14.29 1.70
N VAL A 142 -7.78 15.41 1.35
CA VAL A 142 -8.20 16.75 1.78
C VAL A 142 -9.66 17.06 1.42
N SER A 143 -10.13 16.61 0.26
CA SER A 143 -11.49 16.91 -0.17
C SER A 143 -12.15 15.69 -0.83
N ILE A 144 -13.21 15.22 -0.20
CA ILE A 144 -14.12 14.20 -0.74
C ILE A 144 -15.53 14.75 -0.54
N LYS A 145 -16.17 15.23 -1.62
CA LYS A 145 -17.47 15.93 -1.56
C LYS A 145 -18.56 15.16 -0.78
N VAL A 146 -18.66 13.85 -1.03
CA VAL A 146 -19.68 13.01 -0.38
C VAL A 146 -19.44 12.89 1.13
N ARG A 147 -18.19 12.61 1.53
CA ARG A 147 -17.79 12.55 2.94
C ARG A 147 -18.03 13.89 3.62
N ASP A 148 -17.54 14.97 3.01
CA ASP A 148 -17.57 16.31 3.59
C ASP A 148 -19.02 16.77 3.79
N ALA A 149 -19.90 16.51 2.82
CA ALA A 149 -21.34 16.80 2.93
C ALA A 149 -22.01 15.97 4.03
N PHE A 150 -21.69 14.66 4.12
CA PHE A 150 -22.24 13.76 5.13
C PHE A 150 -21.83 14.17 6.55
N LEU A 151 -20.57 14.58 6.73
CA LEU A 151 -20.02 15.00 8.02
C LEU A 151 -20.28 16.49 8.35
N GLY A 152 -20.87 17.26 7.43
CA GLY A 152 -21.03 18.69 7.58
C GLY A 152 -19.71 19.46 7.63
N TRP A 153 -18.67 18.96 6.94
CA TRP A 153 -17.35 19.56 6.96
C TRP A 153 -17.21 20.67 5.92
N THR A 154 -16.81 21.85 6.37
CA THR A 154 -16.35 22.94 5.51
C THR A 154 -14.85 22.86 5.28
N LYS A 155 -14.33 23.69 4.36
CA LYS A 155 -12.88 23.77 4.12
C LYS A 155 -12.14 24.23 5.39
N GLU A 156 -12.69 25.22 6.06
CA GLU A 156 -12.11 25.83 7.26
C GLU A 156 -12.00 24.81 8.38
N ASN A 157 -13.10 24.15 8.74
CA ASN A 157 -13.07 23.22 9.87
C ASN A 157 -12.27 21.95 9.61
N LYS A 158 -12.05 21.56 8.34
CA LYS A 158 -11.16 20.46 8.01
C LYS A 158 -9.70 20.76 8.30
N LEU A 159 -9.27 21.97 7.98
CA LEU A 159 -7.87 22.40 8.04
C LEU A 159 -7.56 23.10 9.37
N ASP A 160 -8.34 24.11 9.71
CA ASP A 160 -8.08 24.98 10.87
C ASP A 160 -8.38 24.26 12.19
N ASP A 161 -9.47 23.49 12.25
CA ASP A 161 -9.80 22.64 13.41
C ASP A 161 -9.04 21.31 13.42
N ALA A 162 -8.13 21.11 12.48
CA ALA A 162 -7.30 19.91 12.35
C ALA A 162 -8.07 18.58 12.24
N LYS A 163 -9.33 18.59 11.85
CA LYS A 163 -10.19 17.39 11.79
C LYS A 163 -9.63 16.29 10.90
N LEU A 164 -8.99 16.66 9.76
CA LEU A 164 -8.33 15.71 8.89
C LEU A 164 -7.16 14.98 9.54
N GLN A 165 -6.54 15.54 10.57
CA GLN A 165 -5.43 14.89 11.26
C GLN A 165 -5.88 13.69 12.11
N HIS A 166 -7.18 13.63 12.43
CA HIS A 166 -7.80 12.57 13.21
C HIS A 166 -8.49 11.51 12.35
N THR A 167 -8.35 11.62 11.03
CA THR A 167 -8.92 10.64 10.10
C THR A 167 -7.82 9.91 9.32
N ALA A 168 -8.15 8.71 8.86
CA ALA A 168 -7.30 7.89 8.02
C ALA A 168 -8.15 7.10 7.04
N ILE A 169 -7.56 6.74 5.90
CA ILE A 169 -8.19 5.84 4.92
C ILE A 169 -7.45 4.52 4.84
N GLY A 170 -8.18 3.43 4.66
CA GLY A 170 -7.61 2.14 4.32
C GLY A 170 -7.10 2.15 2.88
N THR A 171 -5.79 2.12 2.70
CA THR A 171 -5.16 2.14 1.37
C THR A 171 -4.83 0.75 0.85
N SER A 172 -4.71 -0.21 1.76
CA SER A 172 -4.57 -1.63 1.46
C SER A 172 -5.20 -2.44 2.58
N ILE A 173 -6.11 -3.34 2.25
CA ILE A 173 -6.68 -4.34 3.15
C ILE A 173 -6.75 -5.62 2.34
N ILE A 174 -5.81 -6.54 2.56
CA ILE A 174 -5.59 -7.68 1.69
C ILE A 174 -5.32 -8.92 2.54
N ALA A 175 -6.07 -9.99 2.29
CA ALA A 175 -5.82 -11.29 2.88
C ALA A 175 -4.73 -12.04 2.09
N THR A 176 -3.97 -12.89 2.79
CA THR A 176 -2.92 -13.73 2.19
C THR A 176 -3.48 -14.94 1.48
N GLN A 177 -4.73 -15.31 1.75
CA GLN A 177 -5.35 -16.48 1.17
C GLN A 177 -6.11 -16.12 -0.11
N PRO A 178 -5.89 -16.87 -1.20
CA PRO A 178 -6.88 -16.98 -2.24
C PRO A 178 -8.08 -17.75 -1.65
N LEU A 179 -9.18 -17.08 -1.51
CA LEU A 179 -10.44 -17.71 -1.17
C LEU A 179 -11.05 -18.37 -2.41
#